data_9f906dfc9922de73c369f8ffca117e57
#
_entry.id   9f906dfc9922de73c369f8ffca117e57
#
_cell.length_a   1.000
_cell.length_b   1.000
_cell.length_c   1.000
_cell.angle_alpha   90.00
_cell.angle_beta   90.00
_cell.angle_gamma   90.00
#
_symmetry.space_group_name_H-M   'P 1'
#
loop_
_entity.id
_entity.type
_entity.pdbx_description
1 polymer ?
#
loop_
_entity_poly.entity_id
_entity_poly.type
_entity_poly.pdbx_seq_one_letter_code
_entity_poly.pdbx_strand_id
1 'polypeptide(L)'
;APIDLAIVYAASIMAEACPTLRDVFLNMLGDRSMIAKVDDREAVYGKGYIGWVNKRRVLVGNRSLMQDYGVKLPSLEYEQHHTVNQRRMIYLAVSGKLFAMFQVAYQRDPDTAAVLDSLRHSGQSLIVDCDDFNCDTALLEAAYSLPAGAVKVLNTAEHELMNPATAWLPESDGNMLHLGSFASFVGGLEAAAGAA
;
A
#
# COMPACT_ATOMS: atom_id res chain seq x y z
N ALA A 1 11.84 -21.83 -9.25
CA ALA A 1 11.60 -21.94 -7.80
C ALA A 1 10.24 -22.60 -7.61
N PRO A 2 10.06 -23.44 -6.57
CA PRO A 2 8.72 -23.94 -6.24
C PRO A 2 7.82 -22.75 -5.92
N ILE A 3 6.67 -22.68 -6.54
CA ILE A 3 5.71 -21.57 -6.36
C ILE A 3 5.29 -21.45 -4.91
N ASP A 4 5.12 -22.58 -4.23
CA ASP A 4 4.75 -22.65 -2.83
C ASP A 4 5.76 -21.95 -1.91
N LEU A 5 7.06 -22.10 -2.18
CA LEU A 5 8.10 -21.44 -1.41
C LEU A 5 8.10 -19.91 -1.62
N ALA A 6 7.79 -19.46 -2.83
CA ALA A 6 7.64 -18.03 -3.10
C ALA A 6 6.47 -17.43 -2.30
N ILE A 7 5.35 -18.15 -2.26
CA ILE A 7 4.18 -17.70 -1.48
C ILE A 7 4.50 -17.69 0.01
N VAL A 8 5.19 -18.71 0.53
CA VAL A 8 5.61 -18.74 1.95
C VAL A 8 6.49 -17.54 2.30
N TYR A 9 7.52 -17.24 1.50
CA TYR A 9 8.37 -16.09 1.75
C TYR A 9 7.58 -14.77 1.70
N ALA A 10 6.78 -14.57 0.66
CA ALA A 10 5.99 -13.36 0.51
C ALA A 10 4.97 -13.20 1.65
N ALA A 11 4.21 -14.25 1.97
CA ALA A 11 3.24 -14.24 3.06
C ALA A 11 3.90 -14.00 4.42
N SER A 12 5.06 -14.57 4.67
CA SER A 12 5.79 -14.36 5.93
C SER A 12 6.21 -12.90 6.10
N ILE A 13 6.79 -12.28 5.07
CA ILE A 13 7.16 -10.86 5.10
C ILE A 13 5.92 -9.98 5.25
N MET A 14 4.83 -10.32 4.55
CA MET A 14 3.60 -9.52 4.50
C MET A 14 2.66 -9.75 5.69
N ALA A 15 2.92 -10.75 6.55
CA ALA A 15 2.02 -11.11 7.67
C ALA A 15 1.71 -9.96 8.63
N GLU A 16 2.63 -9.01 8.79
CA GLU A 16 2.48 -7.81 9.61
C GLU A 16 2.53 -6.52 8.77
N ALA A 17 2.35 -6.60 7.46
CA ALA A 17 2.28 -5.48 6.56
C ALA A 17 0.89 -4.83 6.56
N CYS A 18 0.64 -3.92 5.64
CA CYS A 18 -0.66 -3.31 5.48
C CYS A 18 -1.76 -4.38 5.26
N PRO A 19 -2.95 -4.20 5.86
CA PRO A 19 -3.99 -5.23 5.86
C PRO A 19 -4.36 -5.74 4.47
N THR A 20 -4.49 -4.85 3.49
CA THR A 20 -4.90 -5.18 2.12
C THR A 20 -3.96 -6.19 1.47
N LEU A 21 -2.66 -5.90 1.44
CA LEU A 21 -1.65 -6.79 0.84
C LEU A 21 -1.42 -8.05 1.68
N ARG A 22 -1.43 -7.90 3.01
CA ARG A 22 -1.33 -9.03 3.93
C ARG A 22 -2.38 -10.09 3.62
N ASP A 23 -3.64 -9.68 3.52
CA ASP A 23 -4.75 -10.62 3.34
C ASP A 23 -4.68 -11.32 1.97
N VAL A 24 -4.22 -10.63 0.93
CA VAL A 24 -3.95 -11.25 -0.38
C VAL A 24 -2.94 -12.40 -0.24
N PHE A 25 -1.79 -12.15 0.39
CA PHE A 25 -0.74 -13.17 0.51
C PHE A 25 -1.13 -14.29 1.49
N LEU A 26 -1.83 -13.98 2.57
CA LEU A 26 -2.32 -15.00 3.51
C LEU A 26 -3.37 -15.90 2.85
N ASN A 27 -4.24 -15.35 2.01
CA ASN A 27 -5.21 -16.14 1.26
C ASN A 27 -4.55 -17.03 0.20
N MET A 28 -3.49 -16.53 -0.47
CA MET A 28 -2.70 -17.34 -1.40
C MET A 28 -1.98 -18.50 -0.70
N LEU A 29 -1.51 -18.28 0.53
CA LEU A 29 -0.83 -19.31 1.31
C LEU A 29 -1.80 -20.43 1.73
N GLY A 30 -3.04 -20.10 2.06
CA GLY A 30 -4.07 -21.02 2.54
C GLY A 30 -3.83 -21.49 3.97
N ASP A 31 -2.77 -22.24 4.20
CA ASP A 31 -2.41 -22.73 5.54
C ASP A 31 -1.47 -21.75 6.24
N ARG A 32 -2.01 -21.04 7.22
CA ARG A 32 -1.25 -20.06 8.03
C ARG A 32 -0.16 -20.67 8.91
N SER A 33 -0.19 -21.98 9.16
CA SER A 33 0.88 -22.65 9.90
C SER A 33 2.22 -22.65 9.14
N MET A 34 2.20 -22.40 7.85
CA MET A 34 3.39 -22.29 7.00
C MET A 34 4.10 -20.93 7.10
N ILE A 35 3.54 -19.94 7.80
CA ILE A 35 4.19 -18.65 8.01
C ILE A 35 5.47 -18.86 8.80
N ALA A 36 6.59 -18.45 8.23
CA ALA A 36 7.88 -18.51 8.88
C ALA A 36 8.11 -17.25 9.74
N LYS A 37 8.88 -17.42 10.82
CA LYS A 37 9.33 -16.27 11.61
C LYS A 37 10.18 -15.34 10.74
N VAL A 38 9.93 -14.04 10.85
CA VAL A 38 10.71 -12.98 10.22
C VAL A 38 11.54 -12.28 11.29
N ASP A 39 12.83 -12.21 11.08
CA ASP A 39 13.75 -11.44 11.92
C ASP A 39 14.12 -10.13 11.19
N ASP A 40 14.41 -9.08 11.96
CA ASP A 40 14.86 -7.76 11.48
C ASP A 40 13.99 -7.21 10.33
N ARG A 41 12.68 -7.20 10.55
CA ARG A 41 11.74 -6.68 9.57
C ARG A 41 11.79 -5.16 9.51
N GLU A 42 11.88 -4.64 8.29
CA GLU A 42 11.91 -3.21 7.99
C GLU A 42 10.84 -2.89 6.93
N ALA A 43 10.07 -1.82 7.16
CA ALA A 43 9.20 -1.24 6.16
C ALA A 43 9.93 -0.08 5.46
N VAL A 44 9.97 -0.09 4.14
CA VAL A 44 10.49 1.00 3.32
C VAL A 44 9.30 1.68 2.67
N TYR A 45 8.94 2.84 3.19
CA TYR A 45 7.74 3.57 2.76
C TYR A 45 7.70 3.78 1.23
N GLY A 46 6.55 3.49 0.63
CA GLY A 46 6.32 3.59 -0.81
C GLY A 46 7.13 2.60 -1.67
N LYS A 47 7.88 1.66 -1.07
CA LYS A 47 8.72 0.72 -1.80
C LYS A 47 8.45 -0.75 -1.44
N GLY A 48 8.23 -1.08 -0.17
CA GLY A 48 7.96 -2.45 0.27
C GLY A 48 8.55 -2.81 1.63
N TYR A 49 8.85 -4.09 1.80
CA TYR A 49 9.29 -4.67 3.07
C TYR A 49 10.51 -5.54 2.89
N ILE A 50 11.36 -5.56 3.91
CA ILE A 50 12.59 -6.34 3.99
C ILE A 50 12.57 -7.13 5.29
N GLY A 51 13.14 -8.32 5.28
CA GLY A 51 13.31 -9.09 6.50
C GLY A 51 14.16 -10.33 6.25
N TRP A 52 14.46 -11.03 7.33
CA TRP A 52 15.19 -12.30 7.27
C TRP A 52 14.24 -13.46 7.57
N VAL A 53 14.13 -14.37 6.62
CA VAL A 53 13.33 -15.59 6.75
C VAL A 53 14.25 -16.78 6.56
N ASN A 54 14.32 -17.67 7.56
CA ASN A 54 15.20 -18.83 7.54
C ASN A 54 16.66 -18.47 7.17
N LYS A 55 17.20 -17.42 7.78
CA LYS A 55 18.57 -16.91 7.55
C LYS A 55 18.81 -16.39 6.13
N ARG A 56 17.78 -16.15 5.35
CA ARG A 56 17.86 -15.55 4.01
C ARG A 56 17.23 -14.18 4.03
N ARG A 57 17.92 -13.20 3.46
CA ARG A 57 17.35 -11.86 3.26
C ARG A 57 16.29 -11.95 2.19
N VAL A 58 15.09 -11.49 2.53
CA VAL A 58 13.91 -11.49 1.66
C VAL A 58 13.41 -10.05 1.49
N LEU A 59 13.18 -9.64 0.25
CA LEU A 59 12.58 -8.36 -0.11
C LEU A 59 11.26 -8.63 -0.81
N VAL A 60 10.21 -7.93 -0.40
CA VAL A 60 8.91 -7.91 -1.07
C VAL A 60 8.53 -6.47 -1.33
N GLY A 61 8.38 -6.07 -2.59
CA GLY A 61 8.09 -4.68 -2.91
C GLY A 61 7.99 -4.39 -4.41
N ASN A 62 7.96 -3.11 -4.75
CA ASN A 62 7.93 -2.64 -6.12
C ASN A 62 9.33 -2.62 -6.77
N ARG A 63 9.38 -2.18 -8.04
CA ARG A 63 10.63 -2.06 -8.79
C ARG A 63 11.68 -1.20 -8.10
N SER A 64 11.26 -0.10 -7.47
CA SER A 64 12.17 0.84 -6.80
C SER A 64 12.94 0.16 -5.66
N LEU A 65 12.26 -0.61 -4.80
CA LEU A 65 12.91 -1.38 -3.75
C LEU A 65 13.97 -2.32 -4.33
N MET A 66 13.63 -3.04 -5.38
CA MET A 66 14.55 -4.01 -5.99
C MET A 66 15.78 -3.33 -6.59
N GLN A 67 15.62 -2.15 -7.20
CA GLN A 67 16.72 -1.35 -7.76
C GLN A 67 17.66 -0.84 -6.67
N ASP A 68 17.12 -0.34 -5.55
CA ASP A 68 17.92 0.13 -4.42
C ASP A 68 18.84 -0.98 -3.87
N TYR A 69 18.41 -2.23 -3.99
CA TYR A 69 19.17 -3.39 -3.52
C TYR A 69 19.90 -4.15 -4.64
N GLY A 70 20.01 -3.58 -5.83
CA GLY A 70 20.78 -4.13 -6.95
C GLY A 70 20.22 -5.43 -7.52
N VAL A 71 18.95 -5.73 -7.30
CA VAL A 71 18.29 -6.93 -7.84
C VAL A 71 18.06 -6.75 -9.33
N LYS A 72 18.54 -7.68 -10.15
CA LYS A 72 18.26 -7.70 -11.60
C LYS A 72 16.79 -8.02 -11.85
N LEU A 73 16.12 -7.13 -12.57
CA LEU A 73 14.70 -7.23 -12.92
C LEU A 73 14.52 -7.38 -14.44
N PRO A 74 13.36 -7.88 -14.89
CA PRO A 74 12.92 -7.75 -16.27
C PRO A 74 12.88 -6.27 -16.73
N SER A 75 12.83 -6.06 -18.04
CA SER A 75 12.76 -4.71 -18.61
C SER A 75 11.52 -3.95 -18.10
N LEU A 76 11.59 -2.63 -18.12
CA LEU A 76 10.44 -1.79 -17.78
C LEU A 76 9.27 -2.03 -18.76
N GLU A 77 9.57 -2.26 -20.01
CA GLU A 77 8.58 -2.59 -21.05
C GLU A 77 7.80 -3.86 -20.70
N TYR A 78 8.49 -4.90 -20.21
CA TYR A 78 7.83 -6.12 -19.71
C TYR A 78 6.85 -5.79 -18.57
N GLU A 79 7.28 -4.99 -17.60
CA GLU A 79 6.42 -4.60 -16.48
C GLU A 79 5.21 -3.80 -16.96
N GLN A 80 5.42 -2.78 -17.81
CA GLN A 80 4.35 -1.95 -18.36
C GLN A 80 3.29 -2.77 -19.12
N HIS A 81 3.72 -3.79 -19.86
CA HIS A 81 2.80 -4.68 -20.55
C HIS A 81 1.89 -5.46 -19.60
N HIS A 82 2.38 -5.77 -18.38
CA HIS A 82 1.65 -6.55 -17.40
C HIS A 82 0.92 -5.69 -16.35
N THR A 83 1.15 -4.38 -16.30
CA THR A 83 0.56 -3.47 -15.30
C THR A 83 -0.54 -2.56 -15.87
N VAL A 84 -1.22 -3.00 -16.92
CA VAL A 84 -2.40 -2.31 -17.47
C VAL A 84 -3.63 -2.51 -16.57
N ASN A 85 -4.62 -1.65 -16.69
CA ASN A 85 -5.92 -1.78 -16.01
C ASN A 85 -5.80 -1.91 -14.49
N GLN A 86 -5.12 -0.98 -13.83
CA GLN A 86 -4.95 -0.92 -12.37
C GLN A 86 -4.26 -2.15 -11.76
N ARG A 87 -3.49 -2.86 -12.58
CA ARG A 87 -2.62 -3.93 -12.08
C ARG A 87 -1.27 -3.36 -11.69
N ARG A 88 -0.66 -3.97 -10.69
CA ARG A 88 0.68 -3.64 -10.22
C ARG A 88 1.51 -4.89 -10.05
N MET A 89 2.82 -4.74 -10.19
CA MET A 89 3.76 -5.83 -10.00
C MET A 89 4.35 -5.77 -8.60
N ILE A 90 4.36 -6.90 -7.91
CA ILE A 90 5.09 -7.11 -6.66
C ILE A 90 6.23 -8.07 -6.94
N TYR A 91 7.43 -7.66 -6.61
CA TYR A 91 8.63 -8.46 -6.76
C TYR A 91 9.00 -9.10 -5.43
N LEU A 92 9.42 -10.34 -5.49
CA LEU A 92 10.04 -11.06 -4.39
C LEU A 92 11.49 -11.36 -4.76
N ALA A 93 12.42 -10.89 -3.94
CA ALA A 93 13.82 -11.26 -4.06
C ALA A 93 14.31 -11.99 -2.81
N VAL A 94 15.16 -12.99 -3.01
CA VAL A 94 15.77 -13.78 -1.95
C VAL A 94 17.27 -13.79 -2.15
N SER A 95 18.01 -13.41 -1.11
CA SER A 95 19.49 -13.34 -1.13
C SER A 95 20.02 -12.56 -2.35
N GLY A 96 19.39 -11.42 -2.67
CA GLY A 96 19.81 -10.51 -3.74
C GLY A 96 19.43 -10.95 -5.16
N LYS A 97 18.64 -11.99 -5.33
CA LYS A 97 18.20 -12.47 -6.64
C LYS A 97 16.68 -12.45 -6.74
N LEU A 98 16.17 -12.03 -7.90
CA LEU A 98 14.75 -12.14 -8.19
C LEU A 98 14.31 -13.61 -8.06
N PHE A 99 13.29 -13.84 -7.24
CA PHE A 99 12.80 -15.17 -6.92
C PHE A 99 11.41 -15.43 -7.52
N ALA A 100 10.52 -14.43 -7.41
CA ALA A 100 9.17 -14.48 -7.98
C ALA A 100 8.65 -13.08 -8.29
N MET A 101 7.60 -13.03 -9.09
CA MET A 101 6.82 -11.84 -9.37
C MET A 101 5.34 -12.17 -9.20
N PHE A 102 4.59 -11.28 -8.55
CA PHE A 102 3.15 -11.39 -8.37
C PHE A 102 2.49 -10.21 -9.06
N GLN A 103 1.45 -10.48 -9.82
CA GLN A 103 0.61 -9.44 -10.40
C GLN A 103 -0.62 -9.29 -9.52
N VAL A 104 -0.85 -8.11 -8.98
CA VAL A 104 -2.04 -7.77 -8.19
C VAL A 104 -2.93 -6.81 -8.97
N ALA A 105 -4.23 -7.01 -8.87
CA ALA A 105 -5.23 -6.13 -9.47
C ALA A 105 -5.96 -5.36 -8.36
N TYR A 106 -6.01 -4.05 -8.48
CA TYR A 106 -6.78 -3.21 -7.57
C TYR A 106 -8.18 -3.03 -8.11
N GLN A 107 -9.16 -3.24 -7.26
CA GLN A 107 -10.57 -3.08 -7.60
C GLN A 107 -11.15 -1.88 -6.88
N ARG A 108 -12.05 -1.18 -7.56
CA ARG A 108 -12.80 -0.07 -7.00
C ARG A 108 -13.72 -0.59 -5.90
N ASP A 109 -13.60 0.00 -4.71
CA ASP A 109 -14.54 -0.21 -3.62
C ASP A 109 -15.71 0.78 -3.77
N PRO A 110 -16.98 0.29 -3.82
CA PRO A 110 -18.15 1.15 -4.02
C PRO A 110 -18.35 2.20 -2.92
N ASP A 111 -18.10 1.84 -1.67
CA ASP A 111 -18.31 2.73 -0.53
C ASP A 111 -17.28 3.86 -0.55
N THR A 112 -16.02 3.53 -0.77
CA THR A 112 -14.94 4.51 -0.97
C THR A 112 -15.23 5.42 -2.17
N ALA A 113 -15.78 4.87 -3.26
CA ALA A 113 -16.13 5.65 -4.44
C ALA A 113 -17.21 6.70 -4.14
N ALA A 114 -18.25 6.35 -3.40
CA ALA A 114 -19.32 7.27 -3.02
C ALA A 114 -18.77 8.41 -2.15
N VAL A 115 -17.88 8.10 -1.20
CA VAL A 115 -17.22 9.09 -0.34
C VAL A 115 -16.34 10.05 -1.12
N LEU A 116 -15.53 9.53 -2.04
CA LEU A 116 -14.66 10.37 -2.89
C LEU A 116 -15.48 11.28 -3.80
N ASP A 117 -16.62 10.82 -4.29
CA ASP A 117 -17.53 11.62 -5.10
C ASP A 117 -18.18 12.73 -4.28
N SER A 118 -18.59 12.47 -3.05
CA SER A 118 -19.10 13.48 -2.11
C SER A 118 -18.06 14.57 -1.81
N LEU A 119 -16.84 14.19 -1.47
CA LEU A 119 -15.73 15.15 -1.24
C LEU A 119 -15.45 16.01 -2.46
N ARG A 120 -15.47 15.41 -3.64
CA ARG A 120 -15.32 16.17 -4.90
C ARG A 120 -16.39 17.23 -5.09
N HIS A 121 -17.66 16.91 -4.79
CA HIS A 121 -18.77 17.85 -4.90
C HIS A 121 -18.67 19.00 -3.89
N SER A 122 -18.06 18.76 -2.73
CA SER A 122 -17.78 19.81 -1.74
C SER A 122 -16.50 20.61 -2.03
N GLY A 123 -15.80 20.33 -3.12
CA GLY A 123 -14.58 21.05 -3.53
C GLY A 123 -13.36 20.72 -2.68
N GLN A 124 -13.39 19.62 -1.95
CA GLN A 124 -12.29 19.18 -1.09
C GLN A 124 -11.33 18.26 -1.85
N SER A 125 -10.04 18.35 -1.51
CA SER A 125 -9.01 17.46 -1.98
C SER A 125 -8.48 16.62 -0.81
N LEU A 126 -8.03 15.41 -1.11
CA LEU A 126 -7.49 14.48 -0.12
C LEU A 126 -5.97 14.36 -0.24
N ILE A 127 -5.30 14.36 0.90
CA ILE A 127 -3.94 13.86 1.04
C ILE A 127 -4.03 12.49 1.71
N VAL A 128 -3.44 11.48 1.08
CA VAL A 128 -3.47 10.10 1.52
C VAL A 128 -2.07 9.66 1.93
N ASP A 129 -1.93 9.24 3.17
CA ASP A 129 -0.79 8.48 3.64
C ASP A 129 -1.13 6.99 3.56
N CYS A 130 -0.37 6.22 2.79
CA CYS A 130 -0.75 4.85 2.44
C CYS A 130 0.38 3.87 2.71
N ASP A 131 0.09 2.83 3.49
CA ASP A 131 1.03 1.73 3.78
C ASP A 131 1.19 0.76 2.61
N ASP A 132 0.30 0.80 1.62
CA ASP A 132 0.46 0.00 0.40
C ASP A 132 1.47 0.67 -0.54
N PHE A 133 2.63 0.05 -0.68
CA PHE A 133 3.73 0.55 -1.50
C PHE A 133 3.44 0.62 -3.01
N ASN A 134 2.32 0.05 -3.47
CA ASN A 134 1.84 0.17 -4.84
C ASN A 134 0.78 1.27 -5.01
N CYS A 135 0.29 1.82 -3.91
CA CYS A 135 -0.68 2.90 -3.94
C CYS A 135 0.04 4.20 -4.32
N ASP A 136 -0.36 4.79 -5.43
CA ASP A 136 0.07 6.09 -5.88
C ASP A 136 -1.12 6.93 -6.35
N THR A 137 -0.90 8.23 -6.53
CA THR A 137 -1.92 9.16 -6.99
C THR A 137 -2.56 8.70 -8.31
N ALA A 138 -1.74 8.24 -9.26
CA ALA A 138 -2.23 7.80 -10.57
C ALA A 138 -3.14 6.57 -10.49
N LEU A 139 -2.82 5.63 -9.58
CA LEU A 139 -3.67 4.46 -9.33
C LEU A 139 -5.04 4.88 -8.80
N LEU A 140 -5.08 5.77 -7.79
CA LEU A 140 -6.34 6.22 -7.20
C LEU A 140 -7.17 7.05 -8.18
N GLU A 141 -6.55 7.98 -8.91
CA GLU A 141 -7.22 8.77 -9.93
C GLU A 141 -7.83 7.87 -11.01
N ALA A 142 -7.10 6.87 -11.49
CA ALA A 142 -7.59 5.94 -12.50
C ALA A 142 -8.68 4.99 -11.95
N ALA A 143 -8.50 4.44 -10.74
CA ALA A 143 -9.44 3.49 -10.15
C ALA A 143 -10.80 4.13 -9.84
N TYR A 144 -10.80 5.38 -9.40
CA TYR A 144 -12.00 6.09 -8.98
C TYR A 144 -12.46 7.17 -9.98
N SER A 145 -11.82 7.28 -11.14
CA SER A 145 -12.14 8.28 -12.18
C SER A 145 -12.12 9.70 -11.63
N LEU A 146 -11.12 10.00 -10.81
CA LEU A 146 -10.98 11.31 -10.18
C LEU A 146 -10.28 12.29 -11.13
N PRO A 147 -10.63 13.59 -11.08
CA PRO A 147 -9.86 14.61 -11.79
C PRO A 147 -8.48 14.78 -11.15
N ALA A 148 -7.52 15.25 -11.93
CA ALA A 148 -6.19 15.56 -11.46
C ALA A 148 -6.23 16.53 -10.27
N GLY A 149 -5.52 16.19 -9.19
CA GLY A 149 -5.44 16.99 -7.97
C GLY A 149 -6.57 16.79 -6.96
N ALA A 150 -7.56 15.91 -7.23
CA ALA A 150 -8.57 15.55 -6.25
C ALA A 150 -8.02 14.69 -5.11
N VAL A 151 -7.00 13.91 -5.40
CA VAL A 151 -6.30 13.10 -4.42
C VAL A 151 -4.79 13.24 -4.62
N LYS A 152 -4.04 13.20 -3.53
CA LYS A 152 -2.59 13.12 -3.54
C LYS A 152 -2.13 12.06 -2.56
N VAL A 153 -1.41 11.04 -3.04
CA VAL A 153 -0.73 10.09 -2.19
C VAL A 153 0.66 10.64 -1.87
N LEU A 154 1.04 10.64 -0.60
CA LEU A 154 2.36 11.11 -0.16
C LEU A 154 3.46 10.23 -0.75
N ASN A 155 4.51 10.86 -1.24
CA ASN A 155 5.75 10.15 -1.56
C ASN A 155 6.62 10.00 -0.29
N THR A 156 7.74 9.28 -0.37
CA THR A 156 8.62 9.01 0.76
C THR A 156 9.09 10.28 1.47
N ALA A 157 9.51 11.30 0.72
CA ALA A 157 9.99 12.55 1.30
C ALA A 157 8.87 13.36 1.97
N GLU A 158 7.69 13.37 1.39
CA GLU A 158 6.51 14.03 1.96
C GLU A 158 6.02 13.31 3.22
N HIS A 159 6.03 11.97 3.22
CA HIS A 159 5.71 11.17 4.41
C HIS A 159 6.67 11.48 5.56
N GLU A 160 7.98 11.52 5.30
CA GLU A 160 8.98 11.87 6.30
C GLU A 160 8.79 13.27 6.87
N LEU A 161 8.39 14.23 6.05
CA LEU A 161 8.08 15.59 6.50
C LEU A 161 6.81 15.69 7.32
N MET A 162 5.78 14.90 6.98
CA MET A 162 4.49 14.92 7.69
C MET A 162 4.55 14.19 9.02
N ASN A 163 5.35 13.15 9.14
CA ASN A 163 5.42 12.28 10.32
C ASN A 163 5.80 13.05 11.63
N PRO A 164 6.78 13.96 11.65
CA PRO A 164 7.05 14.77 12.82
C PRO A 164 5.93 15.76 13.16
N ALA A 165 5.22 16.28 12.16
CA ALA A 165 4.16 17.26 12.36
C ALA A 165 2.89 16.63 12.95
N THR A 166 2.58 15.38 12.58
CA THR A 166 1.43 14.64 13.12
C THR A 166 1.65 14.11 14.52
N ALA A 167 2.91 13.91 14.94
CA ALA A 167 3.26 13.53 16.30
C ALA A 167 3.04 14.66 17.34
N TRP A 168 2.78 15.89 16.89
CA TRP A 168 2.65 17.09 17.71
C TRP A 168 1.37 17.87 17.44
N LEU A 169 0.25 17.21 17.20
CA LEU A 169 -1.02 17.91 17.30
C LEU A 169 -1.30 18.14 18.77
N PRO A 170 -1.31 19.41 19.24
CA PRO A 170 -1.76 19.71 20.59
C PRO A 170 -3.18 19.17 20.74
N GLU A 171 -3.53 18.75 21.96
CA GLU A 171 -4.91 18.38 22.27
C GLU A 171 -5.82 19.47 21.73
N SER A 172 -6.53 19.18 20.63
CA SER A 172 -7.48 20.12 20.06
C SER A 172 -8.79 20.01 20.84
N ASP A 173 -9.46 21.12 21.11
CA ASP A 173 -10.76 21.15 21.76
C ASP A 173 -11.88 20.50 20.92
N GLY A 174 -11.57 20.01 19.73
CA GLY A 174 -12.48 19.34 18.83
C GLY A 174 -12.13 17.85 18.67
N ASN A 175 -12.95 16.98 19.21
CA ASN A 175 -12.88 15.54 18.99
C ASN A 175 -13.94 15.09 18.01
N MET A 176 -13.56 14.34 16.99
CA MET A 176 -14.48 13.66 16.11
C MET A 176 -14.48 12.16 16.41
N LEU A 177 -15.64 11.61 16.78
CA LEU A 177 -15.83 10.18 16.94
C LEU A 177 -16.32 9.58 15.62
N HIS A 178 -15.61 8.58 15.10
CA HIS A 178 -16.01 7.84 13.91
C HIS A 178 -15.83 6.33 14.09
N LEU A 179 -16.46 5.54 13.24
CA LEU A 179 -16.49 4.07 13.35
C LEU A 179 -15.23 3.37 12.81
N GLY A 180 -14.15 4.13 12.55
CA GLY A 180 -12.89 3.59 12.04
C GLY A 180 -12.87 3.34 10.53
N SER A 181 -13.98 3.59 9.81
CA SER A 181 -14.03 3.52 8.35
C SER A 181 -13.83 4.89 7.71
N PHE A 182 -13.29 4.92 6.50
CA PHE A 182 -13.15 6.15 5.73
C PHE A 182 -14.49 6.86 5.50
N ALA A 183 -15.55 6.09 5.21
CA ALA A 183 -16.90 6.62 5.03
C ALA A 183 -17.43 7.31 6.29
N SER A 184 -17.24 6.71 7.47
CA SER A 184 -17.70 7.34 8.72
C SER A 184 -16.89 8.58 9.10
N PHE A 185 -15.60 8.62 8.76
CA PHE A 185 -14.77 9.80 8.95
C PHE A 185 -15.25 10.97 8.10
N VAL A 186 -15.48 10.74 6.80
CA VAL A 186 -15.96 11.77 5.88
C VAL A 186 -17.36 12.24 6.24
N GLY A 187 -18.28 11.32 6.60
CA GLY A 187 -19.61 11.69 7.09
C GLY A 187 -19.55 12.60 8.32
N GLY A 188 -18.59 12.38 9.21
CA GLY A 188 -18.34 13.28 10.35
C GLY A 188 -17.87 14.67 9.91
N LEU A 189 -16.96 14.76 8.92
CA LEU A 189 -16.50 16.04 8.36
C LEU A 189 -17.63 16.82 7.69
N GLU A 190 -18.48 16.16 6.90
CA GLU A 190 -19.63 16.79 6.23
C GLU A 190 -20.66 17.30 7.24
N ALA A 191 -20.95 16.52 8.29
CA ALA A 191 -21.82 16.95 9.37
C ALA A 191 -21.28 18.19 10.10
N ALA A 192 -19.99 18.24 10.37
CA ALA A 192 -19.34 19.40 10.98
C ALA A 192 -19.36 20.63 10.06
N ALA A 193 -19.13 20.47 8.76
CA ALA A 193 -19.17 21.56 7.78
C ALA A 193 -20.60 22.11 7.55
N GLY A 194 -21.63 21.26 7.66
CA GLY A 194 -23.03 21.68 7.56
C GLY A 194 -23.60 22.34 8.81
N ALA A 195 -22.88 22.26 9.94
CA ALA A 195 -23.28 22.90 11.22
C ALA A 195 -22.65 24.29 11.44
N ALA A 196 -21.73 24.70 10.59
CA ALA A 196 -21.04 26.00 10.62
C ALA A 196 -21.71 27.00 9.68
#